data_6e5d8758dc523fc745c84eea1c9337b9
#
_entry.id   6e5d8758dc523fc745c84eea1c9337b9
#
_cell.length_a   1.000
_cell.length_b   1.000
_cell.length_c   1.000
_cell.angle_alpha   90.00
_cell.angle_beta   90.00
_cell.angle_gamma   90.00
#
_symmetry.space_group_name_H-M   'P 1'
#
loop_
_entity.id
_entity.type
_entity.pdbx_description
1 polymer ?
#
loop_
_entity_poly.entity_id
_entity_poly.type
_entity_poly.pdbx_seq_one_letter_code
_entity_poly.pdbx_strand_id
1 'polypeptide(L)'
;GWQRRLYDAGYAGLHWPVDAGGRGATPTRHLIFLEETEQAGAPYVGANFVGLLHAGPTVAAEGTAVQRARWLPPVLRGEEVWCQGFSEPEAGSDLASLRTRAWRDGDDYVVSGSKIWTSHAEVADWCELLVRTDPRAPRHRGITWLAMPMDAPGITVRPLRTLAGSAEFAEVFLDEVRVPVANRVGAENDGWRVTMVTLSFERGTAFAGEVVACRRVLGDVAREARANGRWDDVPLRRRLGRLDAEFRALWRLTQWNVSEAERTGGVPGAGGSVFKLRYAQARQELYDAAAEVLGPGALDLDRPWTADRLSSLSYTIAAGTSQIQRTIVAERILGLPRGR
;
A
#
# COMPACT_ATOMS: atom_id res chain seq x y z
N GLY A 1 -6.72 0.48 -21.23
CA GLY A 1 -5.64 -0.07 -20.41
C GLY A 1 -6.01 -1.39 -19.73
N TRP A 2 -5.07 -1.97 -18.95
CA TRP A 2 -5.27 -3.26 -18.28
C TRP A 2 -6.43 -3.23 -17.27
N GLN A 3 -6.51 -2.20 -16.43
CA GLN A 3 -7.59 -2.06 -15.44
C GLN A 3 -8.98 -2.04 -16.10
N ARG A 4 -9.13 -1.39 -17.26
CA ARG A 4 -10.38 -1.41 -18.00
C ARG A 4 -10.78 -2.83 -18.42
N ARG A 5 -9.83 -3.65 -18.87
CA ARG A 5 -10.09 -5.07 -19.20
C ARG A 5 -10.53 -5.86 -17.97
N LEU A 6 -9.90 -5.61 -16.82
CA LEU A 6 -10.32 -6.22 -15.55
C LEU A 6 -11.75 -5.79 -15.20
N TYR A 7 -12.08 -4.52 -15.37
CA TYR A 7 -13.44 -4.03 -15.14
C TYR A 7 -14.47 -4.69 -16.06
N ASP A 8 -14.23 -4.70 -17.36
CA ASP A 8 -15.13 -5.28 -18.36
C ASP A 8 -15.35 -6.79 -18.12
N ALA A 9 -14.34 -7.49 -17.60
CA ALA A 9 -14.42 -8.89 -17.18
C ALA A 9 -14.97 -9.09 -15.74
N GLY A 10 -15.20 -7.99 -15.00
CA GLY A 10 -15.72 -7.98 -13.63
C GLY A 10 -14.69 -8.37 -12.56
N TYR A 11 -13.41 -8.14 -12.80
CA TYR A 11 -12.33 -8.42 -11.85
C TYR A 11 -11.74 -7.16 -11.19
N ALA A 12 -12.02 -5.94 -11.69
CA ALA A 12 -11.70 -4.74 -10.96
C ALA A 12 -12.58 -4.65 -9.70
N GLY A 13 -11.96 -4.37 -8.55
CA GLY A 13 -12.68 -4.34 -7.28
C GLY A 13 -13.37 -5.67 -6.91
N LEU A 14 -12.80 -6.81 -7.30
CA LEU A 14 -13.38 -8.15 -7.11
C LEU A 14 -13.92 -8.38 -5.69
N HIS A 15 -13.22 -7.91 -4.66
CA HIS A 15 -13.55 -8.04 -3.24
C HIS A 15 -14.50 -6.93 -2.72
N TRP A 16 -14.75 -5.88 -3.52
CA TRP A 16 -15.67 -4.82 -3.10
C TRP A 16 -17.10 -5.34 -2.97
N PRO A 17 -17.92 -4.76 -2.08
CA PRO A 17 -19.35 -5.06 -2.00
C PRO A 17 -20.04 -4.90 -3.35
N VAL A 18 -21.11 -5.68 -3.56
CA VAL A 18 -21.86 -5.66 -4.84
C VAL A 18 -22.52 -4.30 -5.08
N ASP A 19 -23.05 -3.67 -4.03
CA ASP A 19 -23.63 -2.33 -4.07
C ASP A 19 -22.61 -1.20 -4.30
N ALA A 20 -21.31 -1.52 -4.15
CA ALA A 20 -20.18 -0.66 -4.49
C ALA A 20 -19.61 -0.96 -5.90
N GLY A 21 -20.24 -1.83 -6.68
CA GLY A 21 -19.81 -2.20 -8.02
C GLY A 21 -18.81 -3.35 -8.10
N GLY A 22 -18.46 -3.97 -6.97
CA GLY A 22 -17.65 -5.19 -6.90
C GLY A 22 -18.45 -6.47 -7.10
N ARG A 23 -17.83 -7.61 -6.85
CA ARG A 23 -18.47 -8.95 -6.87
C ARG A 23 -18.69 -9.55 -5.48
N GLY A 24 -18.31 -8.86 -4.42
CA GLY A 24 -18.38 -9.39 -3.06
C GLY A 24 -17.57 -10.68 -2.88
N ALA A 25 -16.45 -10.81 -3.62
CA ALA A 25 -15.63 -12.01 -3.51
C ALA A 25 -15.07 -12.14 -2.10
N THR A 26 -15.11 -13.38 -1.59
CA THR A 26 -14.50 -13.68 -0.29
C THR A 26 -13.00 -13.42 -0.31
N PRO A 27 -12.36 -13.19 0.84
CA PRO A 27 -10.90 -13.06 0.93
C PRO A 27 -10.14 -14.20 0.26
N THR A 28 -10.64 -15.44 0.38
CA THR A 28 -10.05 -16.62 -0.30
C THR A 28 -10.13 -16.50 -1.83
N ARG A 29 -11.26 -16.08 -2.39
CA ARG A 29 -11.39 -15.90 -3.85
C ARG A 29 -10.50 -14.79 -4.35
N HIS A 30 -10.37 -13.70 -3.59
CA HIS A 30 -9.46 -12.61 -3.91
C HIS A 30 -7.99 -13.07 -3.87
N LEU A 31 -7.61 -13.89 -2.89
CA LEU A 31 -6.27 -14.47 -2.80
C LEU A 31 -5.94 -15.36 -4.02
N ILE A 32 -6.88 -16.21 -4.44
CA ILE A 32 -6.72 -17.03 -5.64
C ILE A 32 -6.53 -16.16 -6.88
N PHE A 33 -7.34 -15.11 -7.03
CA PHE A 33 -7.20 -14.18 -8.15
C PHE A 33 -5.81 -13.52 -8.19
N LEU A 34 -5.28 -13.08 -7.04
CA LEU A 34 -3.94 -12.49 -6.94
C LEU A 34 -2.85 -13.52 -7.27
N GLU A 35 -2.99 -14.75 -6.82
CA GLU A 35 -2.05 -15.84 -7.13
C GLU A 35 -2.01 -16.14 -8.63
N GLU A 36 -3.18 -16.35 -9.24
CA GLU A 36 -3.28 -16.69 -10.67
C GLU A 36 -2.79 -15.56 -11.58
N THR A 37 -3.16 -14.32 -11.27
CA THR A 37 -2.71 -13.15 -12.05
C THR A 37 -1.21 -12.97 -11.98
N GLU A 38 -0.60 -13.14 -10.80
CA GLU A 38 0.85 -13.02 -10.64
C GLU A 38 1.60 -14.18 -11.30
N GLN A 39 1.10 -15.42 -11.18
CA GLN A 39 1.69 -16.58 -11.87
C GLN A 39 1.63 -16.45 -13.39
N ALA A 40 0.55 -15.86 -13.92
CA ALA A 40 0.40 -15.57 -15.33
C ALA A 40 1.26 -14.40 -15.81
N GLY A 41 1.96 -13.70 -14.93
CA GLY A 41 2.74 -12.50 -15.29
C GLY A 41 1.85 -11.34 -15.75
N ALA A 42 0.62 -11.27 -15.27
CA ALA A 42 -0.29 -10.18 -15.63
C ALA A 42 0.24 -8.83 -15.13
N PRO A 43 -0.01 -7.73 -15.88
CA PRO A 43 0.40 -6.40 -15.43
C PRO A 43 -0.24 -6.04 -14.08
N TYR A 44 0.50 -5.31 -13.26
CA TYR A 44 -0.06 -4.70 -12.05
C TYR A 44 -1.07 -3.61 -12.42
N VAL A 45 -1.99 -3.30 -11.50
CA VAL A 45 -3.02 -2.24 -11.72
C VAL A 45 -2.41 -0.83 -11.89
N GLY A 46 -1.11 -0.68 -11.67
CA GLY A 46 -0.37 0.55 -11.92
C GLY A 46 -0.70 1.66 -10.94
N ALA A 47 -0.75 2.89 -11.44
CA ALA A 47 -0.92 4.09 -10.64
C ALA A 47 -2.21 4.11 -9.80
N ASN A 48 -3.24 3.36 -10.20
CA ASN A 48 -4.54 3.38 -9.49
C ASN A 48 -4.65 2.36 -8.36
N PHE A 49 -3.53 1.87 -7.82
CA PHE A 49 -3.59 0.95 -6.68
C PHE A 49 -4.22 1.59 -5.43
N VAL A 50 -3.98 2.89 -5.20
CA VAL A 50 -4.61 3.63 -4.09
C VAL A 50 -6.13 3.68 -4.29
N GLY A 51 -6.60 3.99 -5.49
CA GLY A 51 -8.03 3.99 -5.80
C GLY A 51 -8.69 2.63 -5.57
N LEU A 52 -8.06 1.55 -6.01
CA LEU A 52 -8.63 0.20 -5.93
C LEU A 52 -8.51 -0.46 -4.55
N LEU A 53 -7.42 -0.21 -3.82
CA LEU A 53 -7.10 -0.95 -2.58
C LEU A 53 -7.27 -0.11 -1.31
N HIS A 54 -7.33 1.22 -1.41
CA HIS A 54 -7.41 2.14 -0.27
C HIS A 54 -8.64 3.05 -0.34
N ALA A 55 -8.62 4.07 -1.19
CA ALA A 55 -9.66 5.09 -1.27
C ALA A 55 -11.04 4.52 -1.65
N GLY A 56 -11.10 3.67 -2.66
CA GLY A 56 -12.36 3.06 -3.08
C GLY A 56 -13.03 2.22 -2.00
N PRO A 57 -12.36 1.22 -1.40
CA PRO A 57 -12.92 0.47 -0.27
C PRO A 57 -13.30 1.37 0.91
N THR A 58 -12.53 2.42 1.19
CA THR A 58 -12.84 3.39 2.26
C THR A 58 -14.11 4.17 1.93
N VAL A 59 -14.26 4.69 0.72
CA VAL A 59 -15.49 5.37 0.27
C VAL A 59 -16.67 4.40 0.25
N ALA A 60 -16.48 3.14 -0.14
CA ALA A 60 -17.53 2.13 -0.10
C ALA A 60 -18.05 1.90 1.33
N ALA A 61 -17.15 1.91 2.33
CA ALA A 61 -17.49 1.68 3.73
C ALA A 61 -18.03 2.93 4.44
N GLU A 62 -17.44 4.10 4.19
CA GLU A 62 -17.63 5.32 4.99
C GLU A 62 -18.30 6.47 4.22
N GLY A 63 -18.36 6.39 2.91
CA GLY A 63 -18.93 7.42 2.04
C GLY A 63 -20.44 7.45 2.06
N THR A 64 -21.01 8.63 1.82
CA THR A 64 -22.45 8.80 1.56
C THR A 64 -22.84 8.16 0.22
N ALA A 65 -24.14 7.96 0.00
CA ALA A 65 -24.63 7.42 -1.26
C ALA A 65 -24.19 8.29 -2.47
N VAL A 66 -24.18 9.62 -2.30
CA VAL A 66 -23.74 10.56 -3.34
C VAL A 66 -22.24 10.38 -3.64
N GLN A 67 -21.42 10.29 -2.62
CA GLN A 67 -19.97 10.07 -2.74
C GLN A 67 -19.66 8.72 -3.40
N ARG A 68 -20.33 7.65 -2.98
CA ARG A 68 -20.18 6.33 -3.62
C ARG A 68 -20.55 6.37 -5.10
N ALA A 69 -21.69 6.96 -5.44
CA ALA A 69 -22.13 7.09 -6.83
C ALA A 69 -21.18 7.93 -7.69
N ARG A 70 -20.53 8.95 -7.10
CA ARG A 70 -19.58 9.83 -7.79
C ARG A 70 -18.23 9.16 -8.03
N TRP A 71 -17.63 8.52 -7.04
CA TRP A 71 -16.23 8.12 -7.09
C TRP A 71 -16.00 6.64 -7.41
N LEU A 72 -16.85 5.71 -6.97
CA LEU A 72 -16.57 4.29 -7.14
C LEU A 72 -16.58 3.82 -8.60
N PRO A 73 -17.53 4.21 -9.46
CA PRO A 73 -17.54 3.76 -10.84
C PRO A 73 -16.31 4.19 -11.66
N PRO A 74 -15.84 5.46 -11.65
CA PRO A 74 -14.66 5.85 -12.41
C PRO A 74 -13.36 5.23 -11.86
N VAL A 75 -13.25 5.02 -10.55
CA VAL A 75 -12.13 4.27 -9.96
C VAL A 75 -12.08 2.84 -10.49
N LEU A 76 -13.20 2.12 -10.49
CA LEU A 76 -13.26 0.73 -10.99
C LEU A 76 -12.89 0.65 -12.46
N ARG A 77 -13.37 1.60 -13.29
CA ARG A 77 -13.10 1.66 -14.73
C ARG A 77 -11.67 2.11 -15.06
N GLY A 78 -10.91 2.63 -14.08
CA GLY A 78 -9.58 3.19 -14.30
C GLY A 78 -9.61 4.51 -15.05
N GLU A 79 -10.68 5.28 -14.89
CA GLU A 79 -10.90 6.61 -15.48
C GLU A 79 -10.43 7.73 -14.57
N GLU A 80 -10.39 7.49 -13.25
CA GLU A 80 -9.85 8.40 -12.24
C GLU A 80 -8.81 7.67 -11.38
N VAL A 81 -7.67 8.29 -11.21
CA VAL A 81 -6.53 7.80 -10.42
C VAL A 81 -6.50 8.52 -9.08
N TRP A 82 -6.27 7.77 -8.00
CA TRP A 82 -6.16 8.32 -6.66
C TRP A 82 -4.75 8.16 -6.11
N CYS A 83 -4.28 9.20 -5.40
CA CYS A 83 -3.08 9.14 -4.58
C CYS A 83 -3.40 9.27 -3.10
N GLN A 84 -2.40 9.02 -2.23
CA GLN A 84 -2.56 9.05 -0.78
C GLN A 84 -1.72 10.17 -0.16
N GLY A 85 -2.38 11.16 0.44
CA GLY A 85 -1.80 12.29 1.14
C GLY A 85 -1.85 12.12 2.66
N PHE A 86 -1.15 11.12 3.21
CA PHE A 86 -1.13 10.81 4.64
C PHE A 86 0.13 11.35 5.31
N SER A 87 1.29 10.81 4.97
CA SER A 87 2.57 11.14 5.60
C SER A 87 3.01 12.58 5.36
N GLU A 88 3.68 13.16 6.35
CA GLU A 88 4.34 14.47 6.27
C GLU A 88 5.83 14.30 6.56
N PRO A 89 6.68 15.27 6.23
CA PRO A 89 8.12 15.17 6.51
C PRO A 89 8.44 14.78 7.94
N GLU A 90 7.62 15.23 8.91
CA GLU A 90 7.81 14.95 10.34
C GLU A 90 6.76 14.01 10.94
N ALA A 91 5.84 13.48 10.15
CA ALA A 91 4.75 12.62 10.60
C ALA A 91 4.59 11.40 9.68
N GLY A 92 5.48 10.43 9.81
CA GLY A 92 5.41 9.11 9.14
C GLY A 92 4.87 8.05 10.09
N SER A 93 5.72 7.42 10.91
CA SER A 93 5.31 6.41 11.89
C SER A 93 4.35 6.97 12.95
N ASP A 94 4.54 8.21 13.38
CA ASP A 94 3.60 8.95 14.23
C ASP A 94 2.63 9.79 13.37
N LEU A 95 1.87 9.11 12.51
CA LEU A 95 0.93 9.76 11.59
C LEU A 95 -0.08 10.68 12.31
N ALA A 96 -0.45 10.33 13.54
CA ALA A 96 -1.36 11.14 14.33
C ALA A 96 -0.79 12.51 14.73
N SER A 97 0.50 12.77 14.52
CA SER A 97 1.14 14.07 14.73
C SER A 97 1.09 14.99 13.50
N LEU A 98 0.37 14.61 12.43
CA LEU A 98 0.23 15.41 11.21
C LEU A 98 -0.21 16.85 11.50
N ARG A 99 0.34 17.80 10.69
CA ARG A 99 0.18 19.24 10.88
C ARG A 99 -0.47 19.96 9.69
N THR A 100 -0.66 19.31 8.55
CA THR A 100 -1.45 19.87 7.44
C THR A 100 -2.81 20.27 7.98
N ARG A 101 -3.07 21.57 8.03
CA ARG A 101 -4.26 22.15 8.67
C ARG A 101 -5.36 22.36 7.66
N ALA A 102 -6.60 22.28 8.12
CA ALA A 102 -7.77 22.70 7.36
C ALA A 102 -8.73 23.44 8.27
N TRP A 103 -9.34 24.52 7.78
CA TRP A 103 -10.41 25.24 8.47
C TRP A 103 -11.56 25.48 7.51
N ARG A 104 -12.75 25.60 8.06
CA ARG A 104 -13.93 25.88 7.23
C ARG A 104 -13.99 27.36 6.85
N ASP A 105 -14.29 27.59 5.57
CA ASP A 105 -14.62 28.90 5.01
C ASP A 105 -15.83 28.71 4.08
N GLY A 106 -17.03 28.99 4.61
CA GLY A 106 -18.29 28.71 3.93
C GLY A 106 -18.51 27.22 3.68
N ASP A 107 -18.69 26.87 2.42
CA ASP A 107 -18.91 25.48 1.97
C ASP A 107 -17.63 24.74 1.62
N ASP A 108 -16.45 25.34 1.88
CA ASP A 108 -15.15 24.74 1.65
C ASP A 108 -14.36 24.53 2.94
N TYR A 109 -13.42 23.60 2.88
CA TYR A 109 -12.22 23.58 3.71
C TYR A 109 -11.09 24.30 2.96
N VAL A 110 -10.38 25.19 3.65
CA VAL A 110 -9.12 25.79 3.16
C VAL A 110 -7.97 25.01 3.78
N VAL A 111 -7.13 24.40 2.92
CA VAL A 111 -6.09 23.46 3.33
C VAL A 111 -4.71 24.02 3.08
N SER A 112 -3.83 24.00 4.11
CA SER A 112 -2.44 24.42 3.98
C SER A 112 -1.50 23.45 4.71
N GLY A 113 -0.39 23.07 4.05
CA GLY A 113 0.62 22.17 4.58
C GLY A 113 1.41 21.46 3.49
N SER A 114 2.00 20.32 3.84
CA SER A 114 2.69 19.50 2.84
C SER A 114 2.55 18.02 3.17
N LYS A 115 2.55 17.19 2.12
CA LYS A 115 2.56 15.73 2.19
C LYS A 115 3.78 15.19 1.47
N ILE A 116 4.28 14.05 1.91
CA ILE A 116 5.46 13.40 1.31
C ILE A 116 5.20 11.91 1.10
N TRP A 117 5.95 11.30 0.22
CA TRP A 117 5.81 9.90 -0.20
C TRP A 117 4.45 9.62 -0.84
N THR A 118 3.85 10.63 -1.47
CA THR A 118 2.57 10.51 -2.17
C THR A 118 2.79 9.81 -3.49
N SER A 119 2.39 8.52 -3.55
CA SER A 119 2.58 7.69 -4.74
C SER A 119 1.72 8.19 -5.89
N HIS A 120 2.35 8.36 -7.07
CA HIS A 120 1.70 8.74 -8.33
C HIS A 120 0.91 10.06 -8.30
N ALA A 121 1.28 10.99 -7.42
CA ALA A 121 0.61 12.29 -7.30
C ALA A 121 0.64 13.11 -8.61
N GLU A 122 1.63 12.87 -9.49
CA GLU A 122 1.78 13.57 -10.77
C GLU A 122 0.69 13.21 -11.80
N VAL A 123 0.05 12.05 -11.64
CA VAL A 123 -0.97 11.54 -12.55
C VAL A 123 -2.31 11.29 -11.87
N ALA A 124 -2.42 11.65 -10.58
CA ALA A 124 -3.63 11.45 -9.81
C ALA A 124 -4.66 12.56 -10.08
N ASP A 125 -5.91 12.17 -10.20
CA ASP A 125 -7.06 13.09 -10.27
C ASP A 125 -7.55 13.47 -8.87
N TRP A 126 -7.39 12.57 -7.90
CA TRP A 126 -7.86 12.70 -6.53
C TRP A 126 -6.81 12.29 -5.51
N CYS A 127 -6.88 12.90 -4.34
CA CYS A 127 -6.07 12.53 -3.18
C CYS A 127 -6.95 12.18 -1.99
N GLU A 128 -6.76 10.99 -1.43
CA GLU A 128 -7.23 10.70 -0.08
C GLU A 128 -6.32 11.42 0.93
N LEU A 129 -6.83 12.52 1.48
CA LEU A 129 -6.03 13.47 2.25
C LEU A 129 -6.41 13.47 3.73
N LEU A 130 -5.41 13.38 4.62
CA LEU A 130 -5.59 13.60 6.05
C LEU A 130 -5.18 15.01 6.45
N VAL A 131 -6.05 15.71 7.15
CA VAL A 131 -5.84 17.07 7.61
C VAL A 131 -6.19 17.24 9.08
N ARG A 132 -5.58 18.24 9.73
CA ARG A 132 -5.88 18.66 11.10
C ARG A 132 -6.95 19.76 11.07
N THR A 133 -8.17 19.41 11.44
CA THR A 133 -9.32 20.33 11.53
C THR A 133 -9.50 20.93 12.94
N ASP A 134 -9.07 20.20 13.98
CA ASP A 134 -8.98 20.77 15.33
C ASP A 134 -7.55 20.62 15.90
N PRO A 135 -6.74 21.71 15.89
CA PRO A 135 -5.38 21.68 16.41
C PRO A 135 -5.28 21.57 17.94
N ARG A 136 -6.39 21.79 18.67
CA ARG A 136 -6.44 21.70 20.15
C ARG A 136 -6.82 20.29 20.62
N ALA A 137 -7.36 19.48 19.73
CA ALA A 137 -7.74 18.11 20.05
C ALA A 137 -6.51 17.20 20.25
N PRO A 138 -6.57 16.22 21.16
CA PRO A 138 -5.46 15.31 21.38
C PRO A 138 -5.23 14.39 20.17
N ARG A 139 -3.99 14.26 19.75
CA ARG A 139 -3.40 13.34 18.72
C ARG A 139 -4.38 12.79 17.67
N HIS A 140 -5.06 11.68 17.97
CA HIS A 140 -5.95 10.95 17.05
C HIS A 140 -7.29 11.64 16.80
N ARG A 141 -7.67 12.60 17.64
CA ARG A 141 -8.86 13.43 17.46
C ARG A 141 -8.50 14.70 16.69
N GLY A 142 -9.49 15.33 16.07
CA GLY A 142 -9.26 16.55 15.29
C GLY A 142 -8.59 16.33 13.95
N ILE A 143 -8.58 15.09 13.46
CA ILE A 143 -8.16 14.71 12.10
C ILE A 143 -9.41 14.47 11.26
N THR A 144 -9.40 14.94 10.01
CA THR A 144 -10.49 14.76 9.05
C THR A 144 -9.93 14.15 7.77
N TRP A 145 -10.70 13.25 7.16
CA TRP A 145 -10.38 12.64 5.86
C TRP A 145 -11.14 13.36 4.76
N LEU A 146 -10.43 13.84 3.74
CA LEU A 146 -10.97 14.58 2.61
C LEU A 146 -10.62 13.90 1.29
N ALA A 147 -11.56 13.88 0.34
CA ALA A 147 -11.27 13.62 -1.08
C ALA A 147 -10.93 14.96 -1.75
N MET A 148 -9.64 15.20 -1.96
CA MET A 148 -9.15 16.44 -2.55
C MET A 148 -8.91 16.26 -4.06
N PRO A 149 -9.50 17.10 -4.95
CA PRO A 149 -9.13 17.09 -6.35
C PRO A 149 -7.69 17.59 -6.53
N MET A 150 -6.90 16.91 -7.36
CA MET A 150 -5.47 17.22 -7.55
C MET A 150 -5.23 18.35 -8.55
N ASP A 151 -6.25 18.80 -9.26
CA ASP A 151 -6.23 19.95 -10.18
C ASP A 151 -6.64 21.27 -9.48
N ALA A 152 -6.93 21.25 -8.18
CA ALA A 152 -7.31 22.44 -7.43
C ALA A 152 -6.15 23.48 -7.39
N PRO A 153 -6.46 24.78 -7.51
CA PRO A 153 -5.46 25.83 -7.34
C PRO A 153 -4.76 25.77 -5.99
N GLY A 154 -3.44 26.07 -5.95
CA GLY A 154 -2.63 26.05 -4.74
C GLY A 154 -1.91 24.71 -4.49
N ILE A 155 -2.07 23.71 -5.37
CA ILE A 155 -1.33 22.46 -5.29
C ILE A 155 -0.05 22.53 -6.11
N THR A 156 1.06 22.15 -5.49
CA THR A 156 2.35 21.95 -6.18
C THR A 156 2.86 20.55 -5.92
N VAL A 157 3.06 19.77 -6.97
CA VAL A 157 3.61 18.40 -6.90
C VAL A 157 5.08 18.44 -7.30
N ARG A 158 5.96 17.89 -6.46
CA ARG A 158 7.40 17.74 -6.74
C ARG A 158 7.79 16.27 -6.68
N PRO A 159 8.20 15.66 -7.80
CA PRO A 159 8.63 14.28 -7.83
C PRO A 159 9.86 14.04 -6.97
N LEU A 160 9.90 12.90 -6.29
CA LEU A 160 11.01 12.43 -5.48
C LEU A 160 11.70 11.27 -6.19
N ARG A 161 12.95 11.49 -6.61
CA ARG A 161 13.75 10.43 -7.20
C ARG A 161 14.25 9.48 -6.12
N THR A 162 13.89 8.20 -6.24
CA THR A 162 14.30 7.15 -5.32
C THR A 162 15.71 6.65 -5.62
N LEU A 163 16.30 5.89 -4.69
CA LEU A 163 17.57 5.23 -4.88
C LEU A 163 17.58 4.28 -6.09
N ALA A 164 16.43 3.65 -6.40
CA ALA A 164 16.23 2.79 -7.57
C ALA A 164 16.09 3.56 -8.90
N GLY A 165 16.14 4.90 -8.86
CA GLY A 165 16.04 5.76 -10.05
C GLY A 165 14.61 6.10 -10.47
N SER A 166 13.59 5.49 -9.89
CA SER A 166 12.17 5.82 -10.14
C SER A 166 11.78 7.15 -9.49
N ALA A 167 10.72 7.79 -10.01
CA ALA A 167 10.12 9.01 -9.44
C ALA A 167 8.63 8.78 -9.18
N GLU A 168 8.26 7.62 -8.65
CA GLU A 168 6.88 7.23 -8.36
C GLU A 168 6.27 7.93 -7.15
N PHE A 169 7.09 8.56 -6.32
CA PHE A 169 6.66 9.33 -5.16
C PHE A 169 6.84 10.82 -5.38
N ALA A 170 6.03 11.60 -4.70
CA ALA A 170 6.13 13.05 -4.72
C ALA A 170 5.99 13.66 -3.32
N GLU A 171 6.51 14.86 -3.18
CA GLU A 171 6.14 15.83 -2.16
C GLU A 171 5.02 16.71 -2.73
N VAL A 172 3.94 16.89 -1.97
CA VAL A 172 2.77 17.68 -2.38
C VAL A 172 2.63 18.87 -1.43
N PHE A 173 2.78 20.08 -1.95
CA PHE A 173 2.59 21.32 -1.21
C PHE A 173 1.19 21.85 -1.43
N LEU A 174 0.55 22.28 -0.35
CA LEU A 174 -0.82 22.79 -0.32
C LEU A 174 -0.80 24.21 0.23
N ASP A 175 -1.17 25.17 -0.60
CA ASP A 175 -1.22 26.61 -0.26
C ASP A 175 -2.66 27.11 -0.43
N GLU A 176 -3.38 27.18 0.68
CA GLU A 176 -4.79 27.60 0.74
C GLU A 176 -5.71 26.89 -0.25
N VAL A 177 -5.48 25.59 -0.46
CA VAL A 177 -6.27 24.75 -1.38
C VAL A 177 -7.70 24.64 -0.88
N ARG A 178 -8.67 24.95 -1.74
CA ARG A 178 -10.09 24.84 -1.44
C ARG A 178 -10.62 23.45 -1.76
N VAL A 179 -11.20 22.79 -0.76
CA VAL A 179 -11.80 21.47 -0.88
C VAL A 179 -13.25 21.54 -0.38
N PRO A 180 -14.25 21.23 -1.21
CA PRO A 180 -15.66 21.29 -0.81
C PRO A 180 -15.92 20.45 0.44
N VAL A 181 -16.73 20.95 1.38
CA VAL A 181 -17.16 20.21 2.57
C VAL A 181 -17.86 18.91 2.21
N ALA A 182 -18.54 18.88 1.06
CA ALA A 182 -19.18 17.67 0.52
C ALA A 182 -18.19 16.53 0.20
N ASN A 183 -16.89 16.86 0.06
CA ASN A 183 -15.83 15.89 -0.19
C ASN A 183 -15.24 15.28 1.10
N ARG A 184 -15.76 15.64 2.27
CA ARG A 184 -15.39 14.99 3.53
C ARG A 184 -16.03 13.60 3.62
N VAL A 185 -15.21 12.59 3.84
CA VAL A 185 -15.66 11.21 4.10
C VAL A 185 -15.67 10.96 5.60
N GLY A 186 -16.80 10.50 6.11
CA GLY A 186 -17.06 10.41 7.55
C GLY A 186 -17.36 11.76 8.21
N ALA A 187 -17.36 11.81 9.55
CA ALA A 187 -17.58 13.03 10.31
C ALA A 187 -16.31 13.89 10.42
N GLU A 188 -16.50 15.20 10.60
CA GLU A 188 -15.38 16.10 10.94
C GLU A 188 -14.74 15.68 12.26
N ASN A 189 -13.42 15.72 12.32
CA ASN A 189 -12.60 15.27 13.44
C ASN A 189 -12.63 13.75 13.73
N ASP A 190 -13.26 12.93 12.88
CA ASP A 190 -13.30 11.46 12.97
C ASP A 190 -12.44 10.76 11.89
N GLY A 191 -11.63 11.52 11.20
CA GLY A 191 -10.79 11.01 10.09
C GLY A 191 -9.79 9.95 10.53
N TRP A 192 -9.39 9.90 11.80
CA TRP A 192 -8.55 8.81 12.31
C TRP A 192 -9.25 7.45 12.25
N ARG A 193 -10.53 7.40 12.62
CA ARG A 193 -11.32 6.16 12.50
C ARG A 193 -11.44 5.74 11.03
N VAL A 194 -11.72 6.67 10.14
CA VAL A 194 -11.75 6.42 8.69
C VAL A 194 -10.41 5.91 8.20
N THR A 195 -9.28 6.51 8.65
CA THR A 195 -7.92 6.04 8.34
C THR A 195 -7.71 4.60 8.79
N MET A 196 -8.21 4.21 9.97
CA MET A 196 -8.09 2.82 10.43
C MET A 196 -8.86 1.84 9.55
N VAL A 197 -9.96 2.26 8.94
CA VAL A 197 -10.69 1.47 7.93
C VAL A 197 -9.82 1.33 6.67
N THR A 198 -9.27 2.43 6.15
CA THR A 198 -8.33 2.40 5.00
C THR A 198 -7.18 1.41 5.24
N LEU A 199 -6.47 1.57 6.36
CA LEU A 199 -5.32 0.72 6.71
C LEU A 199 -5.68 -0.74 7.00
N SER A 200 -6.97 -1.05 7.26
CA SER A 200 -7.40 -2.43 7.46
C SER A 200 -7.41 -3.21 6.15
N PHE A 201 -7.67 -2.56 5.03
CA PHE A 201 -7.63 -3.18 3.71
C PHE A 201 -6.21 -3.56 3.27
N GLU A 202 -5.19 -2.85 3.75
CA GLU A 202 -3.78 -3.18 3.49
C GLU A 202 -3.30 -4.47 4.19
N ARG A 203 -3.98 -4.91 5.27
CA ARG A 203 -3.47 -5.98 6.15
C ARG A 203 -3.82 -7.40 5.71
N GLY A 204 -4.71 -7.58 4.74
CA GLY A 204 -5.19 -8.89 4.33
C GLY A 204 -4.33 -9.52 3.24
N THR A 205 -4.56 -9.08 2.01
CA THR A 205 -3.98 -9.66 0.79
C THR A 205 -3.00 -8.72 0.08
N ALA A 206 -2.73 -7.54 0.61
CA ALA A 206 -1.97 -6.48 -0.07
C ALA A 206 -0.60 -6.93 -0.63
N PHE A 207 0.11 -7.80 0.10
CA PHE A 207 1.42 -8.30 -0.33
C PHE A 207 1.37 -9.75 -0.86
N ALA A 208 0.19 -10.33 -1.08
CA ALA A 208 0.07 -11.72 -1.49
C ALA A 208 0.69 -11.96 -2.87
N GLY A 209 0.37 -11.12 -3.86
CA GLY A 209 0.97 -11.20 -5.19
C GLY A 209 2.49 -11.07 -5.15
N GLU A 210 3.00 -10.18 -4.29
CA GLU A 210 4.44 -9.95 -4.17
C GLU A 210 5.21 -11.16 -3.62
N VAL A 211 4.60 -11.99 -2.75
CA VAL A 211 5.22 -13.26 -2.31
C VAL A 211 5.33 -14.23 -3.49
N VAL A 212 4.30 -14.30 -4.33
CA VAL A 212 4.31 -15.13 -5.54
C VAL A 212 5.38 -14.64 -6.50
N ALA A 213 5.50 -13.32 -6.71
CA ALA A 213 6.55 -12.69 -7.50
C ALA A 213 7.96 -13.02 -6.97
N CYS A 214 8.18 -12.89 -5.65
CA CYS A 214 9.45 -13.24 -5.03
C CYS A 214 9.83 -14.72 -5.23
N ARG A 215 8.86 -15.64 -5.18
CA ARG A 215 9.11 -17.06 -5.46
C ARG A 215 9.53 -17.30 -6.91
N ARG A 216 8.92 -16.58 -7.87
CA ARG A 216 9.32 -16.61 -9.28
C ARG A 216 10.75 -16.09 -9.45
N VAL A 217 11.06 -14.91 -8.88
CA VAL A 217 12.40 -14.32 -8.90
C VAL A 217 13.42 -15.27 -8.28
N LEU A 218 13.11 -15.93 -7.15
CA LEU A 218 13.99 -16.92 -6.55
C LEU A 218 14.32 -18.09 -7.50
N GLY A 219 13.31 -18.55 -8.25
CA GLY A 219 13.51 -19.57 -9.30
C GLY A 219 14.44 -19.08 -10.42
N ASP A 220 14.28 -17.81 -10.84
CA ASP A 220 15.11 -17.19 -11.86
C ASP A 220 16.57 -17.01 -11.38
N VAL A 221 16.75 -16.53 -10.14
CA VAL A 221 18.07 -16.42 -9.49
C VAL A 221 18.77 -17.79 -9.39
N ALA A 222 18.02 -18.81 -9.01
CA ALA A 222 18.58 -20.19 -8.94
C ALA A 222 18.95 -20.72 -10.32
N ARG A 223 18.23 -20.34 -11.37
CA ARG A 223 18.52 -20.71 -12.77
C ARG A 223 19.75 -19.98 -13.26
N GLU A 224 19.88 -18.70 -13.01
CA GLU A 224 21.06 -17.90 -13.33
C GLU A 224 22.31 -18.40 -12.61
N ALA A 225 22.19 -18.73 -11.31
CA ALA A 225 23.29 -19.30 -10.54
C ALA A 225 23.82 -20.61 -11.15
N ARG A 226 22.94 -21.45 -11.74
CA ARG A 226 23.37 -22.66 -12.46
C ARG A 226 24.04 -22.32 -13.77
N ALA A 227 23.54 -21.34 -14.51
CA ALA A 227 24.08 -20.95 -15.79
C ALA A 227 25.49 -20.36 -15.70
N ASN A 228 25.79 -19.62 -14.63
CA ASN A 228 27.07 -18.93 -14.45
C ASN A 228 28.03 -19.65 -13.46
N GLY A 229 27.72 -20.88 -13.03
CA GLY A 229 28.56 -21.68 -12.14
C GLY A 229 28.50 -21.31 -10.65
N ARG A 230 27.74 -20.30 -10.25
CA ARG A 230 27.58 -19.90 -8.84
C ARG A 230 26.78 -20.93 -8.01
N TRP A 231 26.12 -21.88 -8.67
CA TRP A 231 25.39 -22.95 -7.97
C TRP A 231 26.30 -23.88 -7.15
N ASP A 232 27.58 -23.95 -7.46
CA ASP A 232 28.57 -24.77 -6.73
C ASP A 232 28.97 -24.12 -5.40
N ASP A 233 28.66 -22.83 -5.20
CA ASP A 233 28.81 -22.14 -3.93
C ASP A 233 27.80 -22.68 -2.92
N VAL A 234 28.28 -23.50 -1.98
CA VAL A 234 27.42 -24.17 -0.98
C VAL A 234 26.71 -23.17 -0.06
N PRO A 235 27.35 -22.12 0.48
CA PRO A 235 26.69 -21.06 1.24
C PRO A 235 25.52 -20.41 0.47
N LEU A 236 25.75 -20.00 -0.78
CA LEU A 236 24.71 -19.40 -1.64
C LEU A 236 23.54 -20.36 -1.84
N ARG A 237 23.81 -21.60 -2.23
CA ARG A 237 22.77 -22.61 -2.43
C ARG A 237 21.94 -22.87 -1.18
N ARG A 238 22.55 -22.93 0.00
CA ARG A 238 21.86 -23.06 1.29
C ARG A 238 20.97 -21.84 1.57
N ARG A 239 21.46 -20.63 1.25
CA ARG A 239 20.70 -19.39 1.41
C ARG A 239 19.47 -19.39 0.51
N LEU A 240 19.60 -19.76 -0.77
CA LEU A 240 18.47 -19.87 -1.69
C LEU A 240 17.45 -20.93 -1.23
N GLY A 241 17.91 -22.08 -0.73
CA GLY A 241 17.03 -23.11 -0.15
C GLY A 241 16.27 -22.63 1.09
N ARG A 242 16.92 -21.86 1.97
CA ARG A 242 16.27 -21.25 3.14
C ARG A 242 15.21 -20.22 2.70
N LEU A 243 15.49 -19.39 1.71
CA LEU A 243 14.56 -18.42 1.17
C LEU A 243 13.34 -19.10 0.53
N ASP A 244 13.51 -20.21 -0.18
CA ASP A 244 12.38 -20.98 -0.72
C ASP A 244 11.47 -21.48 0.42
N ALA A 245 12.04 -22.04 1.46
CA ALA A 245 11.28 -22.48 2.63
C ALA A 245 10.55 -21.31 3.31
N GLU A 246 11.20 -20.15 3.41
CA GLU A 246 10.64 -18.96 4.03
C GLU A 246 9.48 -18.37 3.19
N PHE A 247 9.62 -18.23 1.88
CA PHE A 247 8.51 -17.75 1.03
C PHE A 247 7.34 -18.73 1.00
N ARG A 248 7.59 -20.05 1.10
CA ARG A 248 6.52 -21.05 1.28
C ARG A 248 5.81 -20.86 2.62
N ALA A 249 6.54 -20.61 3.69
CA ALA A 249 5.97 -20.36 5.02
C ALA A 249 5.14 -19.06 5.03
N LEU A 250 5.64 -17.98 4.42
CA LEU A 250 4.92 -16.72 4.26
C LEU A 250 3.62 -16.91 3.46
N TRP A 251 3.66 -17.72 2.39
CA TRP A 251 2.46 -18.04 1.63
C TRP A 251 1.43 -18.80 2.48
N ARG A 252 1.87 -19.79 3.26
CA ARG A 252 0.99 -20.52 4.19
C ARG A 252 0.41 -19.62 5.28
N LEU A 253 1.22 -18.68 5.80
CA LEU A 253 0.75 -17.69 6.76
C LEU A 253 -0.31 -16.75 6.14
N THR A 254 -0.14 -16.36 4.87
CA THR A 254 -1.15 -15.59 4.13
C THR A 254 -2.47 -16.37 4.02
N GLN A 255 -2.41 -17.64 3.60
CA GLN A 255 -3.58 -18.49 3.51
C GLN A 255 -4.28 -18.67 4.87
N TRP A 256 -3.50 -18.85 5.93
CA TRP A 256 -4.01 -18.91 7.30
C TRP A 256 -4.72 -17.62 7.70
N ASN A 257 -4.08 -16.46 7.53
CA ASN A 257 -4.66 -15.16 7.88
C ASN A 257 -5.95 -14.88 7.10
N VAL A 258 -6.00 -15.23 5.83
CA VAL A 258 -7.18 -15.08 4.96
C VAL A 258 -8.32 -15.99 5.43
N SER A 259 -8.02 -17.27 5.71
CA SER A 259 -9.00 -18.22 6.21
C SER A 259 -9.56 -17.81 7.59
N GLU A 260 -8.71 -17.31 8.46
CA GLU A 260 -9.11 -16.81 9.78
C GLU A 260 -9.99 -15.55 9.68
N ALA A 261 -9.63 -14.61 8.79
CA ALA A 261 -10.45 -13.44 8.53
C ALA A 261 -11.83 -13.80 7.98
N GLU A 262 -11.90 -14.78 7.08
CA GLU A 262 -13.17 -15.27 6.52
C GLU A 262 -14.04 -15.93 7.60
N ARG A 263 -13.44 -16.72 8.51
CA ARG A 263 -14.12 -17.38 9.64
C ARG A 263 -14.64 -16.39 10.69
N THR A 264 -13.94 -15.28 10.89
CA THR A 264 -14.24 -14.29 11.96
C THR A 264 -15.02 -13.07 11.48
N GLY A 265 -15.50 -13.05 10.24
CA GLY A 265 -16.30 -11.97 9.69
C GLY A 265 -15.49 -10.87 8.98
N GLY A 266 -14.28 -11.20 8.53
CA GLY A 266 -13.58 -10.38 7.53
C GLY A 266 -12.60 -9.33 8.05
N VAL A 267 -12.32 -9.28 9.36
CA VAL A 267 -11.31 -8.35 9.90
C VAL A 267 -9.97 -9.10 10.07
N PRO A 268 -8.92 -8.78 9.27
CA PRO A 268 -7.61 -9.37 9.48
C PRO A 268 -7.04 -9.01 10.84
N GLY A 269 -6.59 -10.02 11.57
CA GLY A 269 -5.94 -9.82 12.87
C GLY A 269 -4.51 -9.26 12.74
N ALA A 270 -3.79 -9.22 13.88
CA ALA A 270 -2.39 -8.76 13.94
C ALA A 270 -1.39 -9.70 13.18
N GLY A 271 -1.83 -10.85 12.67
CA GLY A 271 -1.02 -11.76 11.85
C GLY A 271 -0.41 -11.11 10.60
N GLY A 272 -1.07 -10.09 10.01
CA GLY A 272 -0.51 -9.29 8.94
C GLY A 272 0.78 -8.55 9.33
N SER A 273 0.96 -8.20 10.60
CA SER A 273 2.21 -7.57 11.09
C SER A 273 3.37 -8.56 11.15
N VAL A 274 3.12 -9.82 11.54
CA VAL A 274 4.13 -10.89 11.49
C VAL A 274 4.56 -11.14 10.05
N PHE A 275 3.58 -11.26 9.16
CA PHE A 275 3.82 -11.44 7.74
C PHE A 275 4.69 -10.30 7.18
N LYS A 276 4.26 -9.04 7.34
CA LYS A 276 4.94 -7.87 6.80
C LYS A 276 6.39 -7.74 7.30
N LEU A 277 6.61 -8.02 8.58
CA LEU A 277 7.93 -7.97 9.20
C LEU A 277 8.89 -8.99 8.55
N ARG A 278 8.45 -10.23 8.37
CA ARG A 278 9.28 -11.29 7.77
C ARG A 278 9.42 -11.14 6.27
N TYR A 279 8.33 -10.78 5.58
CA TYR A 279 8.33 -10.55 4.14
C TYR A 279 9.34 -9.46 3.73
N ALA A 280 9.35 -8.31 4.42
CA ALA A 280 10.27 -7.23 4.11
C ALA A 280 11.75 -7.67 4.19
N GLN A 281 12.10 -8.46 5.21
CA GLN A 281 13.44 -9.00 5.39
C GLN A 281 13.80 -10.06 4.34
N ALA A 282 12.88 -11.02 4.11
CA ALA A 282 13.10 -12.08 3.12
C ALA A 282 13.26 -11.51 1.70
N ARG A 283 12.51 -10.46 1.36
CA ARG A 283 12.65 -9.76 0.09
C ARG A 283 14.04 -9.14 -0.07
N GLN A 284 14.55 -8.43 0.93
CA GLN A 284 15.89 -7.87 0.90
C GLN A 284 16.95 -8.98 0.78
N GLU A 285 16.83 -10.05 1.56
CA GLU A 285 17.74 -11.20 1.48
C GLU A 285 17.74 -11.89 0.11
N LEU A 286 16.58 -11.95 -0.56
CA LEU A 286 16.45 -12.47 -1.92
C LEU A 286 17.23 -11.64 -2.92
N TYR A 287 17.04 -10.31 -2.91
CA TYR A 287 17.72 -9.44 -3.86
C TYR A 287 19.20 -9.25 -3.56
N ASP A 288 19.63 -9.39 -2.30
CA ASP A 288 21.04 -9.49 -1.95
C ASP A 288 21.67 -10.78 -2.50
N ALA A 289 20.96 -11.91 -2.42
CA ALA A 289 21.43 -13.16 -3.04
C ALA A 289 21.46 -13.06 -4.57
N ALA A 290 20.47 -12.37 -5.19
CA ALA A 290 20.46 -12.10 -6.62
C ALA A 290 21.67 -11.25 -7.04
N ALA A 291 22.00 -10.20 -6.28
CA ALA A 291 23.18 -9.38 -6.55
C ALA A 291 24.50 -10.20 -6.44
N GLU A 292 24.58 -11.12 -5.48
CA GLU A 292 25.71 -12.02 -5.36
C GLU A 292 25.86 -12.96 -6.57
N VAL A 293 24.73 -13.45 -7.11
CA VAL A 293 24.70 -14.26 -8.33
C VAL A 293 25.15 -13.45 -9.55
N LEU A 294 24.72 -12.19 -9.67
CA LEU A 294 25.11 -11.30 -10.76
C LEU A 294 26.57 -10.83 -10.71
N GLY A 295 27.20 -10.85 -9.50
CA GLY A 295 28.53 -10.33 -9.27
C GLY A 295 28.66 -8.85 -9.65
N PRO A 296 29.70 -8.43 -10.41
CA PRO A 296 29.85 -7.01 -10.81
C PRO A 296 28.68 -6.46 -11.63
N GLY A 297 27.91 -7.31 -12.32
CA GLY A 297 26.71 -6.92 -13.06
C GLY A 297 25.61 -6.32 -12.16
N ALA A 298 25.65 -6.59 -10.84
CA ALA A 298 24.72 -6.00 -9.88
C ALA A 298 24.92 -4.49 -9.62
N LEU A 299 25.92 -3.87 -10.24
CA LEU A 299 26.15 -2.42 -10.21
C LEU A 299 25.45 -1.68 -11.36
N ASP A 300 24.91 -2.41 -12.31
CA ASP A 300 24.21 -1.89 -13.48
C ASP A 300 22.70 -1.92 -13.25
N LEU A 301 22.05 -0.75 -13.22
CA LEU A 301 20.60 -0.63 -13.00
C LEU A 301 19.75 -1.27 -14.09
N ASP A 302 20.31 -1.46 -15.29
CA ASP A 302 19.61 -2.11 -16.41
C ASP A 302 19.62 -3.65 -16.29
N ARG A 303 20.39 -4.20 -15.35
CA ARG A 303 20.40 -5.63 -15.09
C ARG A 303 19.18 -6.05 -14.27
N PRO A 304 18.66 -7.26 -14.49
CA PRO A 304 17.57 -7.80 -13.68
C PRO A 304 17.90 -7.70 -12.19
N TRP A 305 16.89 -7.41 -11.38
CA TRP A 305 16.90 -7.39 -9.91
C TRP A 305 17.73 -6.27 -9.26
N THR A 306 18.54 -5.49 -10.01
CA THR A 306 19.36 -4.43 -9.39
C THR A 306 18.49 -3.27 -8.86
N ALA A 307 17.59 -2.74 -9.68
CA ALA A 307 16.62 -1.73 -9.24
C ALA A 307 15.70 -2.27 -8.15
N ASP A 308 15.26 -3.53 -8.27
CA ASP A 308 14.42 -4.19 -7.25
C ASP A 308 15.14 -4.33 -5.91
N ARG A 309 16.46 -4.60 -5.93
CA ARG A 309 17.30 -4.62 -4.72
C ARG A 309 17.25 -3.29 -3.98
N LEU A 310 17.46 -2.20 -4.71
CA LEU A 310 17.42 -0.85 -4.14
C LEU A 310 16.02 -0.50 -3.65
N SER A 311 14.97 -0.83 -4.41
CA SER A 311 13.58 -0.65 -4.01
C SER A 311 13.22 -1.47 -2.78
N SER A 312 13.81 -2.67 -2.60
CA SER A 312 13.51 -3.56 -1.47
C SER A 312 13.81 -2.95 -0.11
N LEU A 313 14.74 -1.97 -0.05
CA LEU A 313 15.10 -1.26 1.18
C LEU A 313 13.91 -0.47 1.76
N SER A 314 12.99 -0.01 0.91
CA SER A 314 11.79 0.72 1.33
C SER A 314 10.81 -0.15 2.12
N TYR A 315 10.81 -1.47 1.92
CA TYR A 315 9.83 -2.38 2.53
C TYR A 315 9.99 -2.53 4.06
N THR A 316 11.13 -2.18 4.62
CA THR A 316 11.31 -2.13 6.09
C THR A 316 10.85 -0.79 6.69
N ILE A 317 10.47 0.17 5.85
CA ILE A 317 10.08 1.54 6.22
C ILE A 317 8.61 1.81 5.87
N ALA A 318 8.21 1.61 4.62
CA ALA A 318 6.85 1.87 4.11
C ALA A 318 5.78 0.95 4.76
N ALA A 319 4.52 1.34 4.69
CA ALA A 319 3.36 0.61 5.22
C ALA A 319 3.53 0.16 6.70
N GLY A 320 4.09 1.05 7.52
CA GLY A 320 4.50 0.78 8.90
C GLY A 320 5.88 0.12 8.99
N THR A 321 6.82 0.83 9.62
CA THR A 321 8.21 0.38 9.75
C THR A 321 8.32 -0.97 10.45
N SER A 322 9.45 -1.66 10.27
CA SER A 322 9.73 -2.90 11.01
C SER A 322 9.62 -2.72 12.53
N GLN A 323 9.94 -1.54 13.06
CA GLN A 323 9.78 -1.19 14.47
C GLN A 323 8.31 -1.13 14.87
N ILE A 324 7.48 -0.44 14.08
CA ILE A 324 6.02 -0.38 14.30
C ILE A 324 5.40 -1.79 14.23
N GLN A 325 5.81 -2.61 13.26
CA GLN A 325 5.31 -3.99 13.16
C GLN A 325 5.70 -4.83 14.41
N ARG A 326 6.93 -4.68 14.92
CA ARG A 326 7.34 -5.33 16.18
C ARG A 326 6.52 -4.87 17.38
N THR A 327 6.23 -3.57 17.47
CA THR A 327 5.36 -3.02 18.54
C THR A 327 3.96 -3.63 18.46
N ILE A 328 3.36 -3.71 17.27
CA ILE A 328 2.04 -4.33 17.08
C ILE A 328 2.06 -5.82 17.48
N VAL A 329 3.10 -6.56 17.08
CA VAL A 329 3.26 -7.98 17.46
C VAL A 329 3.40 -8.10 18.97
N ALA A 330 4.27 -7.28 19.59
CA ALA A 330 4.49 -7.29 21.03
C ALA A 330 3.22 -7.03 21.82
N GLU A 331 2.47 -5.98 21.47
CA GLU A 331 1.30 -5.55 22.22
C GLU A 331 0.06 -6.41 21.93
N ARG A 332 -0.20 -6.75 20.65
CA ARG A 332 -1.47 -7.37 20.24
C ARG A 332 -1.42 -8.88 20.11
N ILE A 333 -0.24 -9.48 19.90
CA ILE A 333 -0.09 -10.94 19.78
C ILE A 333 0.50 -11.51 21.08
N LEU A 334 1.57 -10.89 21.59
CA LEU A 334 2.26 -11.39 22.77
C LEU A 334 1.69 -10.82 24.09
N GLY A 335 0.79 -9.84 24.04
CA GLY A 335 0.18 -9.23 25.23
C GLY A 335 1.15 -8.46 26.12
N LEU A 336 2.30 -8.00 25.58
CA LEU A 336 3.29 -7.24 26.33
C LEU A 336 2.76 -5.83 26.65
N PRO A 337 3.22 -5.23 27.76
CA PRO A 337 2.83 -3.87 28.14
C PRO A 337 3.18 -2.86 27.06
N ARG A 338 2.30 -1.87 26.86
CA ARG A 338 2.59 -0.74 25.98
C ARG A 338 3.77 0.06 26.52
N GLY A 339 4.72 0.41 25.64
CA GLY A 339 5.75 1.39 25.95
C GLY A 339 5.11 2.72 26.34
N ARG A 340 5.70 3.40 27.34
CA ARG A 340 5.28 4.75 27.76
C ARG A 340 5.74 5.81 26.79
#